data_4295f216e98c88f2ae7cb852bf499177
#
_entry.id   4295f216e98c88f2ae7cb852bf499177
#
_cell.length_a   1.000
_cell.length_b   1.000
_cell.length_c   1.000
_cell.angle_alpha   90.00
_cell.angle_beta   90.00
_cell.angle_gamma   90.00
#
_symmetry.space_group_name_H-M   'P 1'
#
loop_
_entity.id
_entity.type
_entity.pdbx_description
1 polymer ?
#
loop_
_entity_poly.entity_id
_entity_poly.type
_entity_poly.pdbx_seq_one_letter_code
_entity_poly.pdbx_strand_id
1 'polypeptide(L)'
;MLDVTKWPIFSLLDPNDAAKIAKICVFGSSGNEAIYINNIDDVYSIGSNCSGCLGLGDSHSSLEPRKIDALCRKRIVDIAFGSGPHVLAVSENGEVYSWGHNGYCQLGNGGSTQGIMPILVSTNLQGKRVSKVACGSHHSMALTLEGEIYAWGQNNCGQVGSGTTTNQPTPRKVIAVLGSRVAISIACGQTSSMALMEKGEVYGWGYNANGQLGLGNNVNQPNPCRVQMLQNTIVSQIVCGYAHTLALSDEGELFSWGANSYGQLGTGNKANLVTPSRVQADGERFIEVSASHYSHISAAMTETGKVYMWGQSRGQSITSPLLTQFMTTDDVFAAFSTPPVTWRTHSVNQMKGSRVMNCIAHAFDDQITSDVKFKVEGKEICVHKAILKIRCEHFRSMFQPCWDEAGKDVVEITQYPFVVYKAFLKYLYTDQLDLLPEEAIGLLDLANSYCEPILKRKCEQIIRHGISVHNVAMLYAAAIKYEAKELEDFCFRFALNHMTAVTQTRAFEELDETTLKEFIRKAGQAGAFRY
;
A
#
# COMPACT_ATOMS: atom_id res chain seq x y z
N MET A 1 -10.84 -9.21 9.03
CA MET A 1 -11.29 -9.81 7.75
C MET A 1 -12.29 -8.84 7.14
N LEU A 2 -11.99 -8.32 5.96
CA LEU A 2 -12.95 -7.43 5.30
C LEU A 2 -14.14 -8.24 4.81
N ASP A 3 -15.31 -7.85 5.25
CA ASP A 3 -16.56 -8.43 4.83
C ASP A 3 -17.00 -7.73 3.52
N VAL A 4 -16.94 -8.43 2.40
CA VAL A 4 -17.33 -7.89 1.08
C VAL A 4 -18.79 -7.45 1.05
N THR A 5 -19.64 -8.01 1.92
CA THR A 5 -21.06 -7.65 2.02
C THR A 5 -21.29 -6.22 2.55
N LYS A 6 -20.25 -5.57 3.08
CA LYS A 6 -20.29 -4.15 3.45
C LYS A 6 -20.48 -3.22 2.25
N TRP A 7 -20.09 -3.63 1.05
CA TRP A 7 -20.44 -2.94 -0.19
C TRP A 7 -21.76 -3.46 -0.70
N PRO A 8 -22.79 -2.61 -0.83
CA PRO A 8 -24.16 -3.03 -1.17
C PRO A 8 -24.27 -3.86 -2.45
N ILE A 9 -23.38 -3.61 -3.42
CA ILE A 9 -23.37 -4.32 -4.70
C ILE A 9 -23.12 -5.83 -4.54
N PHE A 10 -22.35 -6.24 -3.52
CA PHE A 10 -22.05 -7.64 -3.26
C PHE A 10 -23.10 -8.36 -2.40
N SER A 11 -24.09 -7.64 -1.86
CA SER A 11 -25.20 -8.27 -1.14
C SER A 11 -26.10 -9.13 -2.04
N LEU A 12 -25.98 -8.96 -3.35
CA LEU A 12 -26.74 -9.73 -4.36
C LEU A 12 -26.03 -11.03 -4.77
N LEU A 13 -24.78 -11.23 -4.36
CA LEU A 13 -24.02 -12.43 -4.73
C LEU A 13 -24.45 -13.66 -3.94
N ASP A 14 -24.39 -14.82 -4.61
CA ASP A 14 -24.47 -16.11 -3.90
C ASP A 14 -23.34 -16.20 -2.86
N PRO A 15 -23.61 -16.64 -1.61
CA PRO A 15 -22.60 -16.75 -0.56
C PRO A 15 -21.39 -17.62 -0.95
N ASN A 16 -21.59 -18.65 -1.80
CA ASN A 16 -20.49 -19.49 -2.27
C ASN A 16 -19.56 -18.74 -3.24
N ASP A 17 -20.10 -17.82 -4.05
CA ASP A 17 -19.29 -17.02 -4.95
C ASP A 17 -18.63 -15.87 -4.20
N ALA A 18 -19.34 -15.19 -3.29
CA ALA A 18 -18.75 -14.21 -2.40
C ALA A 18 -17.57 -14.79 -1.60
N ALA A 19 -17.68 -16.05 -1.18
CA ALA A 19 -16.63 -16.75 -0.46
C ALA A 19 -15.37 -17.04 -1.32
N LYS A 20 -15.43 -17.01 -2.64
CA LYS A 20 -14.28 -17.22 -3.54
C LYS A 20 -13.56 -15.93 -3.94
N ILE A 21 -14.09 -14.77 -3.57
CA ILE A 21 -13.53 -13.47 -3.94
C ILE A 21 -12.15 -13.29 -3.26
N ALA A 22 -11.15 -12.97 -4.06
CA ALA A 22 -9.78 -12.69 -3.61
C ALA A 22 -9.46 -11.18 -3.64
N LYS A 23 -9.95 -10.47 -4.66
CA LYS A 23 -9.76 -9.01 -4.81
C LYS A 23 -11.06 -8.36 -5.26
N ILE A 24 -11.29 -7.13 -4.79
CA ILE A 24 -12.44 -6.32 -5.21
C ILE A 24 -12.01 -4.91 -5.62
N CYS A 25 -12.80 -4.33 -6.53
CA CYS A 25 -12.75 -2.95 -6.91
C CYS A 25 -14.20 -2.48 -7.14
N VAL A 26 -14.72 -1.59 -6.28
CA VAL A 26 -16.07 -1.02 -6.38
C VAL A 26 -15.94 0.43 -6.83
N PHE A 27 -16.69 0.84 -7.84
CA PHE A 27 -16.57 2.15 -8.46
C PHE A 27 -17.91 2.68 -8.98
N GLY A 28 -17.85 3.79 -9.71
CA GLY A 28 -19.02 4.44 -10.29
C GLY A 28 -19.62 5.52 -9.42
N SER A 29 -20.40 6.40 -10.05
CA SER A 29 -20.99 7.59 -9.41
C SER A 29 -22.00 7.26 -8.30
N SER A 30 -22.46 6.02 -8.25
CA SER A 30 -23.40 5.50 -7.25
C SER A 30 -22.80 4.32 -6.45
N GLY A 31 -21.54 3.91 -6.74
CA GLY A 31 -20.93 2.73 -6.13
C GLY A 31 -21.63 1.42 -6.50
N ASN A 32 -22.21 1.38 -7.70
CA ASN A 32 -23.00 0.27 -8.21
C ASN A 32 -22.37 -0.43 -9.41
N GLU A 33 -21.07 -0.26 -9.62
CA GLU A 33 -20.21 -1.03 -10.51
C GLU A 33 -19.13 -1.71 -9.69
N ALA A 34 -18.86 -2.97 -9.96
CA ALA A 34 -17.77 -3.69 -9.33
C ALA A 34 -17.07 -4.65 -10.29
N ILE A 35 -15.78 -4.78 -10.07
CA ILE A 35 -14.94 -5.83 -10.63
C ILE A 35 -14.38 -6.63 -9.46
N TYR A 36 -14.42 -7.95 -9.55
CA TYR A 36 -13.76 -8.80 -8.57
C TYR A 36 -12.99 -9.93 -9.24
N ILE A 37 -11.98 -10.41 -8.53
CA ILE A 37 -11.11 -11.51 -8.95
C ILE A 37 -11.31 -12.63 -7.95
N ASN A 38 -11.56 -13.83 -8.41
CA ASN A 38 -11.69 -14.98 -7.55
C ASN A 38 -10.34 -15.67 -7.25
N ASN A 39 -10.35 -16.70 -6.42
CA ASN A 39 -9.17 -17.43 -5.96
C ASN A 39 -8.48 -18.29 -7.03
N ILE A 40 -9.06 -18.42 -8.23
CA ILE A 40 -8.48 -19.12 -9.39
C ILE A 40 -8.10 -18.15 -10.51
N ASP A 41 -8.04 -16.83 -10.20
CA ASP A 41 -7.65 -15.77 -11.11
C ASP A 41 -8.61 -15.51 -12.28
N ASP A 42 -9.89 -15.85 -12.12
CA ASP A 42 -10.94 -15.41 -13.01
C ASP A 42 -11.47 -14.04 -12.58
N VAL A 43 -11.69 -13.17 -13.55
CA VAL A 43 -12.15 -11.79 -13.37
C VAL A 43 -13.61 -11.67 -13.74
N TYR A 44 -14.40 -11.09 -12.86
CA TYR A 44 -15.85 -10.88 -13.03
C TYR A 44 -16.21 -9.42 -12.83
N SER A 45 -17.26 -8.97 -13.49
CA SER A 45 -17.88 -7.67 -13.26
C SER A 45 -19.39 -7.79 -13.06
N ILE A 46 -19.95 -6.82 -12.31
CA ILE A 46 -21.37 -6.74 -11.96
C ILE A 46 -21.76 -5.28 -11.82
N GLY A 47 -23.00 -4.95 -12.10
CA GLY A 47 -23.60 -3.66 -11.84
C GLY A 47 -24.02 -2.89 -13.06
N SER A 48 -24.07 -1.57 -12.95
CA SER A 48 -24.34 -0.64 -14.03
C SER A 48 -23.19 -0.66 -15.06
N ASN A 49 -23.49 -0.51 -16.33
CA ASN A 49 -22.49 -0.61 -17.40
C ASN A 49 -22.42 0.68 -18.21
N CYS A 50 -22.41 1.81 -17.53
CA CYS A 50 -22.26 3.08 -18.19
C CYS A 50 -20.98 3.13 -19.03
N SER A 51 -21.11 3.48 -20.30
CA SER A 51 -19.97 3.52 -21.23
C SER A 51 -19.19 2.21 -21.37
N GLY A 52 -19.78 1.05 -21.11
CA GLY A 52 -19.11 -0.25 -21.22
C GLY A 52 -18.05 -0.50 -20.13
N CYS A 53 -18.11 0.18 -18.99
CA CYS A 53 -17.09 0.09 -17.93
C CYS A 53 -17.00 -1.30 -17.25
N LEU A 54 -17.98 -2.19 -17.45
CA LEU A 54 -17.89 -3.58 -17.02
C LEU A 54 -16.99 -4.44 -17.93
N GLY A 55 -16.67 -3.99 -19.15
CA GLY A 55 -15.73 -4.69 -20.03
C GLY A 55 -16.28 -5.99 -20.66
N LEU A 56 -17.60 -6.12 -20.80
CA LEU A 56 -18.30 -7.35 -21.19
C LEU A 56 -18.60 -7.47 -22.66
N GLY A 57 -18.17 -6.50 -23.50
CA GLY A 57 -18.45 -6.48 -24.93
C GLY A 57 -19.80 -5.83 -25.30
N ASP A 58 -20.54 -5.34 -24.32
CA ASP A 58 -21.80 -4.62 -24.49
C ASP A 58 -21.90 -3.46 -23.49
N SER A 59 -23.02 -2.73 -23.50
CA SER A 59 -23.32 -1.62 -22.57
C SER A 59 -24.52 -1.91 -21.66
N HIS A 60 -24.91 -3.18 -21.51
CA HIS A 60 -26.03 -3.56 -20.65
C HIS A 60 -25.57 -3.76 -19.20
N SER A 61 -26.36 -3.25 -18.26
CA SER A 61 -26.18 -3.51 -16.83
C SER A 61 -26.37 -5.00 -16.53
N SER A 62 -25.65 -5.52 -15.54
CA SER A 62 -25.77 -6.92 -15.12
C SER A 62 -25.94 -6.99 -13.61
N LEU A 63 -27.03 -7.57 -13.14
CA LEU A 63 -27.25 -7.87 -11.71
C LEU A 63 -26.59 -9.20 -11.30
N GLU A 64 -26.22 -10.01 -12.28
CA GLU A 64 -25.46 -11.24 -12.06
C GLU A 64 -23.99 -11.04 -12.46
N PRO A 65 -23.03 -11.66 -11.76
CA PRO A 65 -21.64 -11.59 -12.16
C PRO A 65 -21.42 -12.17 -13.55
N ARG A 66 -20.77 -11.41 -14.41
CA ARG A 66 -20.35 -11.87 -15.74
C ARG A 66 -18.85 -11.85 -15.86
N LYS A 67 -18.30 -12.87 -16.51
CA LYS A 67 -16.86 -13.07 -16.66
C LYS A 67 -16.26 -12.13 -17.70
N ILE A 68 -15.13 -11.52 -17.39
CA ILE A 68 -14.32 -10.73 -18.32
C ILE A 68 -13.22 -11.64 -18.90
N ASP A 69 -13.55 -12.43 -19.90
CA ASP A 69 -12.65 -13.48 -20.43
C ASP A 69 -11.27 -12.95 -20.84
N ALA A 70 -11.20 -11.72 -21.36
CA ALA A 70 -9.94 -11.09 -21.79
C ALA A 70 -8.93 -10.89 -20.64
N LEU A 71 -9.38 -10.83 -19.39
CA LEU A 71 -8.54 -10.61 -18.21
C LEU A 71 -8.30 -11.88 -17.38
N CYS A 72 -9.05 -12.95 -17.64
CA CYS A 72 -8.93 -14.20 -16.88
C CYS A 72 -7.55 -14.82 -17.07
N ARG A 73 -6.97 -15.35 -15.98
CA ARG A 73 -5.61 -15.94 -15.93
C ARG A 73 -4.48 -14.98 -16.30
N LYS A 74 -4.74 -13.66 -16.36
CA LYS A 74 -3.73 -12.62 -16.57
C LYS A 74 -3.05 -12.20 -15.28
N ARG A 75 -3.48 -12.75 -14.13
CA ARG A 75 -2.99 -12.37 -12.80
C ARG A 75 -3.00 -10.86 -12.59
N ILE A 76 -4.21 -10.29 -12.61
CA ILE A 76 -4.38 -8.85 -12.42
C ILE A 76 -3.93 -8.45 -11.02
N VAL A 77 -2.99 -7.52 -10.94
CA VAL A 77 -2.37 -7.06 -9.68
C VAL A 77 -2.93 -5.75 -9.20
N ASP A 78 -3.33 -4.86 -10.13
CA ASP A 78 -3.87 -3.55 -9.79
C ASP A 78 -4.99 -3.16 -10.76
N ILE A 79 -6.02 -2.46 -10.24
CA ILE A 79 -7.15 -1.92 -11.01
C ILE A 79 -7.36 -0.47 -10.56
N ALA A 80 -7.41 0.45 -11.50
CA ALA A 80 -7.79 1.84 -11.26
C ALA A 80 -9.00 2.21 -12.12
N PHE A 81 -9.82 3.10 -11.61
CA PHE A 81 -11.05 3.54 -12.27
C PHE A 81 -11.18 5.06 -12.21
N GLY A 82 -11.76 5.64 -13.26
CA GLY A 82 -12.03 7.07 -13.35
C GLY A 82 -13.52 7.39 -13.24
N SER A 83 -13.86 8.59 -12.81
CA SER A 83 -15.26 9.02 -12.67
C SER A 83 -15.94 9.36 -14.02
N GLY A 84 -15.15 9.64 -15.07
CA GLY A 84 -15.66 9.51 -16.44
C GLY A 84 -15.45 8.04 -16.82
N PRO A 85 -16.47 7.16 -16.73
CA PRO A 85 -16.31 5.76 -16.33
C PRO A 85 -15.40 4.98 -17.26
N HIS A 86 -14.10 4.97 -16.93
CA HIS A 86 -13.07 4.18 -17.60
C HIS A 86 -12.27 3.41 -16.55
N VAL A 87 -11.72 2.30 -16.96
CA VAL A 87 -11.00 1.38 -16.10
C VAL A 87 -9.64 1.03 -16.71
N LEU A 88 -8.63 0.95 -15.87
CA LEU A 88 -7.32 0.40 -16.18
C LEU A 88 -7.07 -0.82 -15.31
N ALA A 89 -6.45 -1.86 -15.86
CA ALA A 89 -6.00 -3.03 -15.11
C ALA A 89 -4.56 -3.36 -15.50
N VAL A 90 -3.77 -3.80 -14.52
CA VAL A 90 -2.37 -4.22 -14.72
C VAL A 90 -2.23 -5.69 -14.40
N SER A 91 -1.62 -6.44 -15.30
CA SER A 91 -1.25 -7.84 -15.07
C SER A 91 0.09 -7.96 -14.33
N GLU A 92 0.37 -9.12 -13.76
CA GLU A 92 1.66 -9.45 -13.13
C GLU A 92 2.85 -9.28 -14.08
N ASN A 93 2.63 -9.45 -15.39
CA ASN A 93 3.64 -9.22 -16.41
C ASN A 93 3.87 -7.74 -16.72
N GLY A 94 3.09 -6.83 -16.11
CA GLY A 94 3.18 -5.39 -16.32
C GLY A 94 2.45 -4.89 -17.57
N GLU A 95 1.55 -5.69 -18.16
CA GLU A 95 0.68 -5.28 -19.27
C GLU A 95 -0.47 -4.42 -18.73
N VAL A 96 -0.79 -3.33 -19.42
CA VAL A 96 -1.91 -2.44 -19.08
C VAL A 96 -3.07 -2.70 -20.03
N TYR A 97 -4.25 -2.94 -19.48
CA TYR A 97 -5.51 -3.04 -20.21
C TYR A 97 -6.41 -1.86 -19.88
N SER A 98 -7.14 -1.33 -20.87
CA SER A 98 -8.05 -0.19 -20.69
C SER A 98 -9.38 -0.44 -21.39
N TRP A 99 -10.49 0.08 -20.80
CA TRP A 99 -11.83 0.05 -21.38
C TRP A 99 -12.75 1.08 -20.71
N GLY A 100 -13.95 1.26 -21.25
CA GLY A 100 -14.93 2.23 -20.79
C GLY A 100 -15.01 3.47 -21.67
N HIS A 101 -15.33 4.61 -21.07
CA HIS A 101 -15.44 5.91 -21.74
C HIS A 101 -14.10 6.39 -22.31
N ASN A 102 -14.13 7.01 -23.48
CA ASN A 102 -12.92 7.47 -24.19
C ASN A 102 -13.05 8.85 -24.88
N GLY A 103 -14.08 9.62 -24.55
CA GLY A 103 -14.30 10.91 -25.20
C GLY A 103 -13.13 11.92 -25.09
N TYR A 104 -12.22 11.71 -24.14
CA TYR A 104 -11.02 12.51 -23.92
C TYR A 104 -9.73 11.71 -24.14
N CYS A 105 -9.77 10.59 -24.85
CA CYS A 105 -8.63 9.70 -25.12
C CYS A 105 -8.06 9.01 -23.86
N GLN A 106 -8.83 8.87 -22.80
CA GLN A 106 -8.37 8.29 -21.52
C GLN A 106 -8.04 6.80 -21.58
N LEU A 107 -8.39 6.08 -22.65
CA LEU A 107 -7.99 4.69 -22.85
C LEU A 107 -6.57 4.54 -23.41
N GLY A 108 -5.98 5.60 -23.98
CA GLY A 108 -4.59 5.57 -24.46
C GLY A 108 -4.36 4.73 -25.73
N ASN A 109 -5.42 4.40 -26.46
CA ASN A 109 -5.39 3.55 -27.66
C ASN A 109 -5.22 4.33 -28.97
N GLY A 110 -4.93 5.63 -28.91
CA GLY A 110 -4.77 6.51 -30.07
C GLY A 110 -6.05 7.13 -30.61
N GLY A 111 -7.22 6.71 -30.10
CA GLY A 111 -8.52 7.21 -30.51
C GLY A 111 -9.33 7.81 -29.38
N SER A 112 -10.58 8.23 -29.71
CA SER A 112 -11.56 8.73 -28.77
C SER A 112 -12.85 7.88 -28.74
N THR A 113 -12.83 6.72 -29.38
CA THR A 113 -13.95 5.79 -29.40
C THR A 113 -14.01 5.00 -28.10
N GLN A 114 -15.22 4.89 -27.54
CA GLN A 114 -15.49 4.09 -26.35
C GLN A 114 -15.03 2.65 -26.51
N GLY A 115 -14.45 2.07 -25.45
CA GLY A 115 -14.03 0.67 -25.38
C GLY A 115 -14.99 -0.14 -24.51
N ILE A 116 -15.70 -1.08 -25.08
CA ILE A 116 -16.64 -1.95 -24.33
C ILE A 116 -16.01 -3.27 -23.85
N MET A 117 -14.74 -3.50 -24.20
CA MET A 117 -13.92 -4.66 -23.77
C MET A 117 -12.51 -4.20 -23.39
N PRO A 118 -11.84 -4.90 -22.48
CA PRO A 118 -10.43 -4.62 -22.18
C PRO A 118 -9.54 -4.74 -23.42
N ILE A 119 -8.80 -3.70 -23.73
CA ILE A 119 -7.84 -3.63 -24.83
C ILE A 119 -6.45 -3.35 -24.26
N LEU A 120 -5.44 -4.07 -24.75
CA LEU A 120 -4.05 -3.85 -24.35
C LEU A 120 -3.55 -2.47 -24.81
N VAL A 121 -3.06 -1.66 -23.88
CA VAL A 121 -2.42 -0.37 -24.16
C VAL A 121 -0.96 -0.62 -24.52
N SER A 122 -0.66 -0.78 -25.81
CA SER A 122 0.68 -1.11 -26.28
C SER A 122 1.51 0.10 -26.71
N THR A 123 0.88 1.17 -27.19
CA THR A 123 1.58 2.36 -27.68
C THR A 123 2.38 3.00 -26.57
N ASN A 124 3.68 3.21 -26.79
CA ASN A 124 4.65 3.78 -25.83
C ASN A 124 4.85 3.02 -24.51
N LEU A 125 4.09 1.96 -24.27
CA LEU A 125 4.27 1.04 -23.13
C LEU A 125 4.84 -0.33 -23.55
N GLN A 126 5.06 -0.55 -24.84
CA GLN A 126 5.66 -1.78 -25.34
C GLN A 126 7.05 -2.01 -24.71
N GLY A 127 7.26 -3.19 -24.13
CA GLY A 127 8.52 -3.54 -23.44
C GLY A 127 8.69 -2.89 -22.06
N LYS A 128 7.70 -2.12 -21.58
CA LYS A 128 7.69 -1.58 -20.22
C LYS A 128 6.89 -2.48 -19.30
N ARG A 129 7.37 -2.66 -18.08
CA ARG A 129 6.64 -3.38 -17.04
C ARG A 129 6.00 -2.38 -16.10
N VAL A 130 4.69 -2.20 -16.23
CA VAL A 130 3.92 -1.33 -15.36
C VAL A 130 3.66 -2.04 -14.02
N SER A 131 3.86 -1.32 -12.91
CA SER A 131 3.64 -1.82 -11.55
C SER A 131 2.36 -1.28 -10.91
N LYS A 132 1.93 -0.06 -11.32
CA LYS A 132 0.77 0.63 -10.75
C LYS A 132 0.09 1.50 -11.78
N VAL A 133 -1.23 1.62 -11.68
CA VAL A 133 -2.04 2.56 -12.47
C VAL A 133 -2.84 3.48 -11.55
N ALA A 134 -3.20 4.65 -12.05
CA ALA A 134 -4.09 5.59 -11.37
C ALA A 134 -4.97 6.30 -12.41
N CYS A 135 -6.22 6.56 -12.06
CA CYS A 135 -7.18 7.29 -12.88
C CYS A 135 -7.69 8.51 -12.14
N GLY A 136 -7.80 9.62 -12.86
CA GLY A 136 -8.63 10.75 -12.45
C GLY A 136 -10.01 10.68 -13.10
N SER A 137 -10.68 11.82 -13.28
CA SER A 137 -11.97 11.84 -13.97
C SER A 137 -11.86 11.29 -15.40
N HIS A 138 -10.99 11.89 -16.21
CA HIS A 138 -10.82 11.55 -17.63
C HIS A 138 -9.35 11.50 -18.06
N HIS A 139 -8.43 11.28 -17.11
CA HIS A 139 -7.02 11.06 -17.42
C HIS A 139 -6.51 9.83 -16.70
N SER A 140 -5.44 9.29 -17.21
CA SER A 140 -4.87 8.02 -16.80
C SER A 140 -3.37 8.15 -16.57
N MET A 141 -2.84 7.43 -15.60
CA MET A 141 -1.40 7.36 -15.31
C MET A 141 -0.96 5.91 -15.12
N ALA A 142 0.27 5.63 -15.50
CA ALA A 142 0.96 4.37 -15.27
C ALA A 142 2.36 4.62 -14.72
N LEU A 143 2.75 3.81 -13.74
CA LEU A 143 4.09 3.78 -13.14
C LEU A 143 4.76 2.46 -13.50
N THR A 144 5.96 2.53 -14.08
CA THR A 144 6.74 1.34 -14.39
C THR A 144 7.59 0.87 -13.21
N LEU A 145 8.09 -0.34 -13.27
CA LEU A 145 9.02 -0.89 -12.25
C LEU A 145 10.33 -0.10 -12.19
N GLU A 146 10.74 0.54 -13.30
CA GLU A 146 11.91 1.41 -13.37
C GLU A 146 11.65 2.82 -12.81
N GLY A 147 10.41 3.11 -12.34
CA GLY A 147 10.03 4.40 -11.77
C GLY A 147 9.73 5.48 -12.82
N GLU A 148 9.45 5.09 -14.07
CA GLU A 148 9.00 6.00 -15.11
C GLU A 148 7.49 6.24 -15.00
N ILE A 149 7.05 7.49 -15.17
CA ILE A 149 5.63 7.85 -15.17
C ILE A 149 5.19 8.11 -16.61
N TYR A 150 4.07 7.48 -16.98
CA TYR A 150 3.35 7.75 -18.23
C TYR A 150 1.97 8.29 -17.90
N ALA A 151 1.49 9.28 -18.68
CA ALA A 151 0.15 9.86 -18.50
C ALA A 151 -0.50 10.14 -19.85
N TRP A 152 -1.85 10.07 -19.90
CA TRP A 152 -2.64 10.29 -21.11
C TRP A 152 -4.09 10.65 -20.78
N GLY A 153 -4.88 10.98 -21.80
CA GLY A 153 -6.27 11.37 -21.67
C GLY A 153 -6.47 12.86 -21.67
N GLN A 154 -7.46 13.34 -20.93
CA GLN A 154 -7.80 14.76 -20.79
C GLN A 154 -6.65 15.58 -20.23
N ASN A 155 -6.43 16.76 -20.80
CA ASN A 155 -5.30 17.60 -20.42
C ASN A 155 -5.58 19.11 -20.39
N ASN A 156 -6.82 19.53 -20.38
CA ASN A 156 -7.21 20.94 -20.42
C ASN A 156 -6.67 21.79 -19.24
N CYS A 157 -6.31 21.16 -18.13
CA CYS A 157 -5.68 21.78 -16.97
C CYS A 157 -4.18 21.43 -16.84
N GLY A 158 -3.61 20.66 -17.78
CA GLY A 158 -2.24 20.18 -17.72
C GLY A 158 -2.07 18.88 -16.90
N GLN A 159 -3.14 18.14 -16.59
CA GLN A 159 -3.11 16.96 -15.74
C GLN A 159 -2.30 15.77 -16.28
N VAL A 160 -1.94 15.79 -17.56
CA VAL A 160 -1.00 14.82 -18.15
C VAL A 160 0.47 15.17 -17.85
N GLY A 161 0.78 16.43 -17.51
CA GLY A 161 2.15 16.81 -17.17
C GLY A 161 3.09 16.93 -18.38
N SER A 162 2.53 17.18 -19.57
CA SER A 162 3.26 17.22 -20.85
C SER A 162 3.82 18.59 -21.21
N GLY A 163 3.61 19.61 -20.37
CA GLY A 163 3.92 21.01 -20.67
C GLY A 163 2.90 21.71 -21.58
N THR A 164 1.84 20.99 -21.96
CA THR A 164 0.74 21.51 -22.82
C THR A 164 -0.60 21.30 -22.15
N THR A 165 -1.67 21.82 -22.75
CA THR A 165 -3.05 21.63 -22.29
C THR A 165 -3.91 20.87 -23.32
N THR A 166 -3.27 20.22 -24.30
CA THR A 166 -3.97 19.39 -25.30
C THR A 166 -4.07 17.95 -24.83
N ASN A 167 -5.24 17.33 -25.07
CA ASN A 167 -5.45 15.91 -24.73
C ASN A 167 -4.41 15.01 -25.37
N GLN A 168 -4.03 13.96 -24.67
CA GLN A 168 -3.02 13.01 -25.13
C GLN A 168 -3.67 11.67 -25.46
N PRO A 169 -3.70 11.27 -26.74
CA PRO A 169 -4.42 10.07 -27.17
C PRO A 169 -3.67 8.76 -26.87
N THR A 170 -2.40 8.85 -26.51
CA THR A 170 -1.54 7.71 -26.18
C THR A 170 -0.71 8.00 -24.94
N PRO A 171 -0.26 6.99 -24.19
CA PRO A 171 0.63 7.17 -23.06
C PRO A 171 1.85 8.02 -23.44
N ARG A 172 2.06 9.09 -22.69
CA ARG A 172 3.20 9.99 -22.86
C ARG A 172 4.05 9.99 -21.60
N LYS A 173 5.35 9.77 -21.74
CA LYS A 173 6.29 9.82 -20.62
C LYS A 173 6.37 11.23 -20.05
N VAL A 174 6.20 11.37 -18.74
CA VAL A 174 6.30 12.62 -18.01
C VAL A 174 7.78 12.87 -17.70
N ILE A 175 8.46 13.67 -18.54
CA ILE A 175 9.91 13.85 -18.48
C ILE A 175 10.28 15.20 -17.86
N ALA A 176 9.49 16.26 -18.12
CA ALA A 176 9.78 17.62 -17.68
C ALA A 176 10.03 17.64 -16.17
N VAL A 177 11.02 18.35 -15.69
CA VAL A 177 11.40 18.53 -14.27
C VAL A 177 11.75 17.23 -13.52
N LEU A 178 11.10 16.08 -13.82
CA LEU A 178 11.37 14.82 -13.14
C LEU A 178 12.74 14.23 -13.51
N GLY A 179 13.22 14.48 -14.75
CA GLY A 179 14.53 14.05 -15.21
C GLY A 179 14.77 12.55 -15.02
N SER A 180 15.84 12.21 -14.32
CA SER A 180 16.21 10.83 -13.97
C SER A 180 15.69 10.38 -12.59
N ARG A 181 14.78 11.13 -11.97
CA ARG A 181 14.21 10.73 -10.67
C ARG A 181 13.34 9.49 -10.84
N VAL A 182 13.44 8.60 -9.88
CA VAL A 182 12.66 7.36 -9.80
C VAL A 182 11.40 7.62 -8.99
N ALA A 183 10.24 7.44 -9.60
CA ALA A 183 8.97 7.49 -8.90
C ALA A 183 8.67 6.13 -8.25
N ILE A 184 8.08 6.17 -7.06
CA ILE A 184 7.67 4.98 -6.30
C ILE A 184 6.15 4.89 -6.12
N SER A 185 5.43 6.00 -6.28
CA SER A 185 3.97 6.02 -6.23
C SER A 185 3.39 7.14 -7.08
N ILE A 186 2.18 6.91 -7.59
CA ILE A 186 1.35 7.87 -8.32
C ILE A 186 -0.06 7.91 -7.73
N ALA A 187 -0.69 9.08 -7.75
CA ALA A 187 -2.08 9.27 -7.34
C ALA A 187 -2.76 10.33 -8.21
N CYS A 188 -4.05 10.13 -8.50
CA CYS A 188 -4.87 11.08 -9.23
C CYS A 188 -6.02 11.60 -8.35
N GLY A 189 -6.21 12.91 -8.33
CA GLY A 189 -7.48 13.52 -8.00
C GLY A 189 -8.39 13.56 -9.23
N GLN A 190 -9.50 14.27 -9.18
CA GLN A 190 -10.41 14.39 -10.33
C GLN A 190 -9.68 14.89 -11.59
N THR A 191 -8.92 15.97 -11.45
CA THR A 191 -8.22 16.66 -12.56
C THR A 191 -6.80 17.07 -12.16
N SER A 192 -6.25 16.49 -11.12
CA SER A 192 -4.88 16.69 -10.65
C SER A 192 -4.13 15.38 -10.60
N SER A 193 -2.81 15.46 -10.71
CA SER A 193 -1.90 14.33 -10.69
C SER A 193 -0.80 14.57 -9.68
N MET A 194 -0.44 13.55 -8.93
CA MET A 194 0.62 13.59 -7.94
C MET A 194 1.57 12.40 -8.13
N ALA A 195 2.84 12.63 -7.82
CA ALA A 195 3.86 11.59 -7.81
C ALA A 195 4.75 11.70 -6.58
N LEU A 196 5.08 10.55 -6.02
CA LEU A 196 6.03 10.38 -4.94
C LEU A 196 7.31 9.77 -5.50
N MET A 197 8.44 10.41 -5.25
CA MET A 197 9.76 9.95 -5.68
C MET A 197 10.42 9.10 -4.59
N GLU A 198 11.40 8.31 -4.99
CA GLU A 198 12.16 7.40 -4.12
C GLU A 198 12.78 8.10 -2.90
N LYS A 199 13.15 9.39 -3.03
CA LYS A 199 13.71 10.18 -1.93
C LYS A 199 12.66 10.88 -1.05
N GLY A 200 11.38 10.51 -1.17
CA GLY A 200 10.29 11.12 -0.43
C GLY A 200 9.82 12.47 -0.95
N GLU A 201 10.35 12.94 -2.09
CA GLU A 201 9.93 14.19 -2.72
C GLU A 201 8.55 14.01 -3.37
N VAL A 202 7.67 15.01 -3.21
CA VAL A 202 6.32 15.03 -3.79
C VAL A 202 6.27 16.05 -4.93
N TYR A 203 5.70 15.63 -6.04
CA TYR A 203 5.43 16.48 -7.20
C TYR A 203 3.94 16.47 -7.54
N GLY A 204 3.40 17.65 -7.91
CA GLY A 204 2.01 17.83 -8.31
C GLY A 204 1.87 18.61 -9.61
N TRP A 205 0.85 18.28 -10.41
CA TRP A 205 0.50 19.00 -11.66
C TRP A 205 -0.98 18.82 -12.02
N GLY A 206 -1.46 19.61 -12.97
CA GLY A 206 -2.86 19.65 -13.36
C GLY A 206 -3.63 20.78 -12.71
N TYR A 207 -4.89 20.56 -12.41
CA TYR A 207 -5.82 21.53 -11.83
C TYR A 207 -5.46 21.90 -10.40
N ASN A 208 -5.52 23.21 -10.07
CA ASN A 208 -5.08 23.73 -8.78
C ASN A 208 -5.96 24.83 -8.18
N ALA A 209 -7.17 25.07 -8.68
CA ALA A 209 -7.98 26.20 -8.19
C ALA A 209 -8.33 26.14 -6.69
N ASN A 210 -8.29 24.96 -6.09
CA ASN A 210 -8.48 24.78 -4.64
C ASN A 210 -7.16 24.63 -3.86
N GLY A 211 -5.99 24.77 -4.52
CA GLY A 211 -4.69 24.54 -3.89
C GLY A 211 -4.30 23.05 -3.77
N GLN A 212 -4.99 22.12 -4.46
CA GLN A 212 -4.78 20.67 -4.32
C GLN A 212 -3.39 20.18 -4.73
N LEU A 213 -2.58 21.00 -5.41
CA LEU A 213 -1.18 20.69 -5.72
C LEU A 213 -0.22 21.04 -4.57
N GLY A 214 -0.64 21.85 -3.58
CA GLY A 214 0.18 22.19 -2.42
C GLY A 214 1.35 23.18 -2.71
N LEU A 215 1.25 23.98 -3.76
CA LEU A 215 2.33 24.81 -4.29
C LEU A 215 2.35 26.26 -3.75
N GLY A 216 1.48 26.59 -2.78
CA GLY A 216 1.36 27.95 -2.25
C GLY A 216 0.57 28.91 -3.12
N ASN A 217 -0.10 28.43 -4.17
CA ASN A 217 -0.93 29.21 -5.09
C ASN A 217 -2.09 28.37 -5.64
N ASN A 218 -2.96 29.01 -6.44
CA ASN A 218 -4.14 28.38 -7.07
C ASN A 218 -4.01 28.30 -8.61
N VAL A 219 -2.80 28.29 -9.14
CA VAL A 219 -2.55 28.28 -10.59
C VAL A 219 -2.36 26.83 -11.07
N ASN A 220 -3.07 26.46 -12.14
CA ASN A 220 -2.90 25.15 -12.79
C ASN A 220 -1.46 24.98 -13.31
N GLN A 221 -0.95 23.76 -13.23
CA GLN A 221 0.44 23.46 -13.63
C GLN A 221 0.45 22.41 -14.75
N PRO A 222 0.89 22.76 -15.96
CA PRO A 222 1.00 21.79 -17.06
C PRO A 222 2.25 20.91 -16.97
N ASN A 223 3.14 21.20 -16.03
CA ASN A 223 4.35 20.42 -15.74
C ASN A 223 4.38 20.01 -14.28
N PRO A 224 5.02 18.87 -13.94
CA PRO A 224 5.27 18.51 -12.56
C PRO A 224 5.99 19.61 -11.79
N CYS A 225 5.46 20.01 -10.64
CA CYS A 225 6.05 20.99 -9.74
C CYS A 225 6.29 20.36 -8.36
N ARG A 226 7.46 20.58 -7.77
CA ARG A 226 7.79 20.06 -6.44
C ARG A 226 7.00 20.80 -5.36
N VAL A 227 6.46 20.06 -4.39
CA VAL A 227 5.81 20.61 -3.20
C VAL A 227 6.90 21.04 -2.21
N GLN A 228 7.31 22.32 -2.30
CA GLN A 228 8.47 22.84 -1.55
C GLN A 228 8.31 22.80 -0.04
N MET A 229 7.09 22.94 0.46
CA MET A 229 6.83 22.90 1.92
C MET A 229 7.12 21.54 2.57
N LEU A 230 7.24 20.47 1.77
CA LEU A 230 7.64 19.13 2.23
C LEU A 230 9.13 18.82 1.95
N GLN A 231 9.96 19.82 1.65
CA GLN A 231 11.37 19.58 1.26
C GLN A 231 12.23 18.90 2.34
N ASN A 232 11.86 19.06 3.61
CA ASN A 232 12.54 18.45 4.76
C ASN A 232 11.77 17.26 5.35
N THR A 233 10.72 16.80 4.66
CA THR A 233 9.88 15.68 5.08
C THR A 233 10.01 14.56 4.05
N ILE A 234 10.30 13.35 4.51
CA ILE A 234 10.31 12.17 3.65
C ILE A 234 8.91 11.62 3.63
N VAL A 235 8.22 11.81 2.52
CA VAL A 235 6.89 11.25 2.33
C VAL A 235 7.02 9.77 1.96
N SER A 236 6.24 8.93 2.63
CA SER A 236 6.17 7.47 2.40
C SER A 236 4.91 7.06 1.63
N GLN A 237 3.82 7.84 1.76
CA GLN A 237 2.56 7.58 1.03
C GLN A 237 1.91 8.88 0.60
N ILE A 238 1.31 8.87 -0.61
CA ILE A 238 0.48 9.96 -1.14
C ILE A 238 -0.83 9.41 -1.68
N VAL A 239 -1.93 10.07 -1.36
CA VAL A 239 -3.27 9.76 -1.88
C VAL A 239 -4.03 11.04 -2.21
N CYS A 240 -4.90 10.97 -3.20
CA CYS A 240 -5.73 12.08 -3.63
C CYS A 240 -7.22 11.76 -3.43
N GLY A 241 -7.93 12.71 -2.85
CA GLY A 241 -9.39 12.74 -2.87
C GLY A 241 -9.92 13.50 -4.08
N TYR A 242 -11.19 13.91 -4.05
CA TYR A 242 -11.84 14.64 -5.14
C TYR A 242 -11.03 15.88 -5.58
N ALA A 243 -10.71 16.77 -4.67
CA ALA A 243 -9.90 17.97 -4.90
C ALA A 243 -9.00 18.30 -3.68
N HIS A 244 -8.55 17.28 -2.96
CA HIS A 244 -7.62 17.41 -1.84
C HIS A 244 -6.58 16.30 -1.89
N THR A 245 -5.49 16.51 -1.22
CA THR A 245 -4.36 15.58 -1.19
C THR A 245 -3.94 15.32 0.25
N LEU A 246 -3.58 14.07 0.54
CA LEU A 246 -3.01 13.65 1.81
C LEU A 246 -1.63 13.06 1.56
N ALA A 247 -0.69 13.36 2.44
CA ALA A 247 0.65 12.78 2.44
C ALA A 247 1.02 12.30 3.84
N LEU A 248 1.57 11.10 3.92
CA LEU A 248 2.08 10.51 5.13
C LEU A 248 3.60 10.50 5.08
N SER A 249 4.27 11.01 6.13
CA SER A 249 5.72 10.92 6.25
C SER A 249 6.16 9.54 6.75
N ASP A 250 7.43 9.23 6.62
CA ASP A 250 8.08 8.05 7.19
C ASP A 250 8.10 8.06 8.72
N GLU A 251 7.99 9.26 9.33
CA GLU A 251 7.82 9.43 10.78
C GLU A 251 6.37 9.28 11.27
N GLY A 252 5.43 9.01 10.37
CA GLY A 252 4.01 8.87 10.71
C GLY A 252 3.26 10.20 10.90
N GLU A 253 3.81 11.31 10.40
CA GLU A 253 3.13 12.59 10.37
C GLU A 253 2.22 12.68 9.13
N LEU A 254 0.99 13.11 9.36
CA LEU A 254 0.00 13.26 8.30
C LEU A 254 -0.12 14.73 7.89
N PHE A 255 -0.04 14.98 6.60
CA PHE A 255 -0.25 16.30 5.99
C PHE A 255 -1.44 16.28 5.04
N SER A 256 -2.18 17.38 4.96
CA SER A 256 -3.32 17.57 4.05
C SER A 256 -3.32 18.96 3.43
N TRP A 257 -3.84 19.08 2.20
CA TRP A 257 -4.04 20.34 1.49
C TRP A 257 -5.06 20.23 0.36
N GLY A 258 -5.51 21.36 -0.17
CA GLY A 258 -6.51 21.45 -1.22
C GLY A 258 -7.86 21.92 -0.71
N ALA A 259 -8.94 21.43 -1.32
CA ALA A 259 -10.32 21.77 -0.97
C ALA A 259 -10.71 21.27 0.43
N ASN A 260 -11.49 22.09 1.15
CA ASN A 260 -11.88 21.78 2.54
C ASN A 260 -13.32 22.17 2.89
N SER A 261 -14.18 22.41 1.91
CA SER A 261 -15.57 22.83 2.16
C SER A 261 -16.37 21.85 3.06
N TYR A 262 -15.94 20.59 3.10
CA TYR A 262 -16.56 19.53 3.90
C TYR A 262 -15.71 19.09 5.09
N GLY A 263 -14.59 19.79 5.38
CA GLY A 263 -13.66 19.38 6.43
C GLY A 263 -12.72 18.24 6.05
N GLN A 264 -12.58 17.90 4.75
CA GLN A 264 -11.78 16.79 4.26
C GLN A 264 -10.27 16.91 4.51
N LEU A 265 -9.80 18.07 4.95
CA LEU A 265 -8.41 18.26 5.39
C LEU A 265 -8.17 17.86 6.85
N GLY A 266 -9.22 17.76 7.69
CA GLY A 266 -9.07 17.37 9.09
C GLY A 266 -8.41 18.42 9.99
N THR A 267 -8.41 19.69 9.58
CA THR A 267 -7.68 20.81 10.24
C THR A 267 -8.56 21.59 11.23
N GLY A 268 -9.74 21.09 11.60
CA GLY A 268 -10.67 21.73 12.54
C GLY A 268 -11.53 22.84 11.94
N ASN A 269 -11.40 23.12 10.63
CA ASN A 269 -12.13 24.17 9.93
C ASN A 269 -12.54 23.73 8.52
N LYS A 270 -13.05 24.67 7.72
CA LYS A 270 -13.49 24.43 6.32
C LYS A 270 -12.75 25.29 5.30
N ALA A 271 -11.63 25.90 5.65
CA ALA A 271 -10.84 26.74 4.75
C ALA A 271 -9.98 25.85 3.85
N ASN A 272 -9.96 26.16 2.54
CA ASN A 272 -9.02 25.52 1.60
C ASN A 272 -7.58 25.88 1.97
N LEU A 273 -6.66 24.97 1.76
CA LEU A 273 -5.24 25.18 2.00
C LEU A 273 -4.43 24.99 0.70
N VAL A 274 -3.65 25.99 0.36
CA VAL A 274 -2.77 25.97 -0.82
C VAL A 274 -1.39 25.35 -0.55
N THR A 275 -1.12 25.06 0.72
CA THR A 275 0.13 24.43 1.20
C THR A 275 -0.20 23.27 2.15
N PRO A 276 0.68 22.27 2.23
CA PRO A 276 0.56 21.19 3.21
C PRO A 276 0.42 21.71 4.64
N SER A 277 -0.56 21.19 5.36
CA SER A 277 -0.77 21.45 6.80
C SER A 277 -0.85 20.13 7.55
N ARG A 278 -0.24 20.08 8.73
CA ARG A 278 -0.23 18.89 9.58
C ARG A 278 -1.61 18.59 10.15
N VAL A 279 -2.04 17.34 10.05
CA VAL A 279 -3.26 16.82 10.67
C VAL A 279 -2.87 16.10 11.95
N GLN A 280 -3.53 16.42 13.06
CA GLN A 280 -3.24 15.83 14.36
C GLN A 280 -4.41 14.98 14.84
N ALA A 281 -4.11 13.83 15.44
CA ALA A 281 -5.05 12.98 16.14
C ALA A 281 -4.36 12.41 17.38
N ASP A 282 -4.70 12.96 18.55
CA ASP A 282 -4.31 12.47 19.88
C ASP A 282 -2.81 12.15 20.08
N GLY A 283 -1.92 12.74 19.25
CA GLY A 283 -0.47 12.52 19.32
C GLY A 283 0.01 11.17 18.77
N GLU A 284 -0.86 10.41 18.11
CA GLU A 284 -0.52 9.10 17.55
C GLU A 284 0.18 9.22 16.18
N ARG A 285 1.01 8.22 15.86
CA ARG A 285 1.64 8.05 14.54
C ARG A 285 0.68 7.36 13.60
N PHE A 286 0.57 7.88 12.38
CA PHE A 286 -0.19 7.22 11.32
C PHE A 286 0.72 6.28 10.51
N ILE A 287 0.14 5.16 10.04
CA ILE A 287 0.82 4.16 9.21
C ILE A 287 0.15 3.96 7.86
N GLU A 288 -1.11 4.37 7.70
CA GLU A 288 -1.85 4.30 6.44
C GLU A 288 -2.76 5.51 6.31
N VAL A 289 -2.85 6.07 5.11
CA VAL A 289 -3.81 7.11 4.74
C VAL A 289 -4.58 6.72 3.50
N SER A 290 -5.82 7.16 3.39
CA SER A 290 -6.71 6.81 2.29
C SER A 290 -7.66 7.94 1.91
N ALA A 291 -7.87 8.08 0.62
CA ALA A 291 -8.82 9.00 -0.01
C ALA A 291 -9.23 8.42 -1.37
N SER A 292 -10.37 8.87 -1.88
CA SER A 292 -10.85 8.50 -3.23
C SER A 292 -11.24 9.76 -4.00
N HIS A 293 -10.85 9.83 -5.27
CA HIS A 293 -11.23 10.93 -6.15
C HIS A 293 -12.74 11.03 -6.41
N TYR A 294 -13.53 10.06 -5.95
CA TYR A 294 -15.00 10.08 -5.97
C TYR A 294 -15.61 10.83 -4.80
N SER A 295 -14.90 11.03 -3.71
CA SER A 295 -15.48 11.49 -2.45
C SER A 295 -14.66 12.58 -1.76
N HIS A 296 -15.32 13.25 -0.80
CA HIS A 296 -14.70 14.25 0.08
C HIS A 296 -14.43 13.68 1.46
N ILE A 297 -14.22 12.36 1.57
CA ILE A 297 -13.87 11.68 2.80
C ILE A 297 -12.39 11.34 2.81
N SER A 298 -11.80 11.41 3.98
CA SER A 298 -10.42 11.00 4.26
C SER A 298 -10.41 10.04 5.43
N ALA A 299 -9.51 9.08 5.42
CA ALA A 299 -9.31 8.21 6.56
C ALA A 299 -7.82 7.90 6.76
N ALA A 300 -7.44 7.56 7.98
CA ALA A 300 -6.10 7.15 8.33
C ALA A 300 -6.12 6.12 9.46
N MET A 301 -5.11 5.25 9.47
CA MET A 301 -4.90 4.26 10.51
C MET A 301 -3.60 4.56 11.26
N THR A 302 -3.63 4.43 12.58
CA THR A 302 -2.46 4.63 13.45
C THR A 302 -1.72 3.31 13.67
N GLU A 303 -0.50 3.43 14.19
CA GLU A 303 0.34 2.29 14.59
C GLU A 303 -0.34 1.41 15.66
N THR A 304 -1.19 1.99 16.50
CA THR A 304 -1.99 1.27 17.50
C THR A 304 -3.22 0.58 16.93
N GLY A 305 -3.43 0.65 15.61
CA GLY A 305 -4.57 0.04 14.92
C GLY A 305 -5.87 0.83 15.00
N LYS A 306 -5.86 2.06 15.53
CA LYS A 306 -7.03 2.93 15.54
C LYS A 306 -7.26 3.55 14.17
N VAL A 307 -8.51 3.57 13.72
CA VAL A 307 -8.90 4.12 12.42
C VAL A 307 -9.69 5.41 12.63
N TYR A 308 -9.19 6.49 12.05
CA TYR A 308 -9.81 7.80 12.06
C TYR A 308 -10.41 8.15 10.71
N MET A 309 -11.49 8.93 10.71
CA MET A 309 -12.11 9.47 9.51
C MET A 309 -12.48 10.94 9.67
N TRP A 310 -12.54 11.68 8.57
CA TRP A 310 -13.00 13.07 8.50
C TRP A 310 -13.45 13.44 7.09
N GLY A 311 -14.07 14.62 6.94
CA GLY A 311 -14.65 15.07 5.67
C GLY A 311 -16.14 14.87 5.61
N GLN A 312 -16.67 14.69 4.40
CA GLN A 312 -18.10 14.52 4.16
C GLN A 312 -18.57 13.09 4.41
N SER A 313 -19.47 12.90 5.36
CA SER A 313 -20.09 11.61 5.62
C SER A 313 -21.58 11.77 5.87
N ARG A 314 -22.42 11.05 5.10
CA ARG A 314 -23.90 11.03 5.25
C ARG A 314 -24.51 12.42 5.37
N GLY A 315 -24.04 13.38 4.57
CA GLY A 315 -24.52 14.76 4.57
C GLY A 315 -23.95 15.66 5.68
N GLN A 316 -23.13 15.13 6.58
CA GLN A 316 -22.44 15.88 7.62
C GLN A 316 -21.00 16.20 7.23
N SER A 317 -20.46 17.29 7.77
CA SER A 317 -19.05 17.68 7.60
C SER A 317 -18.30 17.47 8.91
N ILE A 318 -17.32 16.59 8.89
CA ILE A 318 -16.44 16.28 10.03
C ILE A 318 -15.12 16.98 9.77
N THR A 319 -14.81 18.01 10.57
CA THR A 319 -13.66 18.91 10.31
C THR A 319 -12.37 18.48 10.98
N SER A 320 -12.42 17.53 11.93
CA SER A 320 -11.26 16.97 12.63
C SER A 320 -11.30 15.46 12.58
N PRO A 321 -10.15 14.76 12.67
CA PRO A 321 -10.13 13.30 12.73
C PRO A 321 -11.03 12.75 13.84
N LEU A 322 -11.99 11.92 13.46
CA LEU A 322 -12.94 11.25 14.36
C LEU A 322 -12.58 9.77 14.44
N LEU A 323 -12.32 9.28 15.65
CA LEU A 323 -12.06 7.87 15.91
C LEU A 323 -13.29 7.03 15.55
N THR A 324 -13.08 5.97 14.78
CA THR A 324 -14.11 5.01 14.38
C THR A 324 -13.97 3.69 15.18
N GLN A 325 -14.96 2.81 15.04
CA GLN A 325 -14.89 1.45 15.57
C GLN A 325 -14.35 0.44 14.55
N PHE A 326 -13.88 0.90 13.40
CA PHE A 326 -13.38 0.04 12.32
C PHE A 326 -11.93 -0.36 12.55
N MET A 327 -11.54 -1.46 11.90
CA MET A 327 -10.19 -2.00 11.98
C MET A 327 -9.35 -1.68 10.73
N THR A 328 -9.98 -1.19 9.65
CA THR A 328 -9.31 -0.84 8.39
C THR A 328 -9.88 0.45 7.79
N THR A 329 -9.06 1.15 7.02
CA THR A 329 -9.51 2.33 6.27
C THR A 329 -10.51 1.95 5.18
N ASP A 330 -10.42 0.74 4.61
CA ASP A 330 -11.37 0.24 3.60
C ASP A 330 -12.80 0.14 4.17
N ASP A 331 -12.95 -0.24 5.45
CA ASP A 331 -14.26 -0.26 6.15
C ASP A 331 -14.90 1.13 6.22
N VAL A 332 -14.10 2.18 6.37
CA VAL A 332 -14.59 3.58 6.38
C VAL A 332 -15.21 3.91 5.02
N PHE A 333 -14.55 3.54 3.92
CA PHE A 333 -15.07 3.81 2.57
C PHE A 333 -16.33 3.00 2.28
N ALA A 334 -16.40 1.75 2.71
CA ALA A 334 -17.60 0.92 2.57
C ALA A 334 -18.81 1.50 3.32
N ALA A 335 -18.60 2.02 4.55
CA ALA A 335 -19.68 2.43 5.43
C ALA A 335 -20.09 3.90 5.30
N PHE A 336 -19.13 4.80 5.02
CA PHE A 336 -19.31 6.24 5.13
C PHE A 336 -19.05 7.04 3.86
N SER A 337 -18.35 6.47 2.86
CA SER A 337 -18.16 7.14 1.58
C SER A 337 -19.47 7.27 0.81
N THR A 338 -19.64 8.37 0.12
CA THR A 338 -20.75 8.60 -0.78
C THR A 338 -20.19 9.09 -2.11
N PRO A 339 -20.18 8.22 -3.14
CA PRO A 339 -20.64 6.82 -3.18
C PRO A 339 -19.74 5.83 -2.41
N PRO A 340 -20.25 4.64 -2.04
CA PRO A 340 -19.47 3.61 -1.35
C PRO A 340 -18.55 2.86 -2.34
N VAL A 341 -17.40 3.46 -2.65
CA VAL A 341 -16.40 2.95 -3.59
C VAL A 341 -15.13 2.53 -2.86
N THR A 342 -14.35 1.61 -3.44
CA THR A 342 -13.02 1.29 -2.92
C THR A 342 -12.04 2.41 -3.27
N TRP A 343 -11.08 2.69 -2.43
CA TRP A 343 -10.04 3.69 -2.71
C TRP A 343 -8.79 3.08 -3.39
N ARG A 344 -8.71 1.75 -3.40
CA ARG A 344 -7.68 0.94 -4.07
C ARG A 344 -8.26 -0.39 -4.52
N THR A 345 -7.55 -1.16 -5.33
CA THR A 345 -7.81 -2.60 -5.46
C THR A 345 -7.62 -3.25 -4.10
N HIS A 346 -8.71 -3.71 -3.51
CA HIS A 346 -8.69 -4.29 -2.18
C HIS A 346 -8.55 -5.80 -2.25
N SER A 347 -7.49 -6.34 -1.62
CA SER A 347 -7.33 -7.78 -1.44
C SER A 347 -8.17 -8.22 -0.24
N VAL A 348 -9.19 -8.99 -0.53
CA VAL A 348 -9.92 -9.71 0.51
C VAL A 348 -8.96 -10.78 1.01
N ASN A 349 -8.30 -10.52 2.14
CA ASN A 349 -7.53 -11.56 2.81
C ASN A 349 -8.50 -12.69 3.10
N GLN A 350 -8.55 -13.64 2.20
CA GLN A 350 -9.13 -14.93 2.52
C GLN A 350 -8.24 -15.52 3.60
N MET A 351 -8.57 -15.28 4.86
CA MET A 351 -8.38 -16.30 5.86
C MET A 351 -9.37 -17.45 5.56
N LYS A 352 -9.26 -17.97 4.36
CA LYS A 352 -9.42 -19.36 4.10
C LYS A 352 -8.06 -20.01 4.33
N GLY A 353 -7.66 -20.06 5.56
CA GLY A 353 -7.10 -21.31 5.99
C GLY A 353 -8.16 -22.33 5.58
N SER A 354 -7.83 -23.25 4.67
CA SER A 354 -8.66 -24.42 4.48
C SER A 354 -9.03 -24.89 5.88
N ARG A 355 -10.16 -25.59 6.05
CA ARG A 355 -10.53 -26.17 7.37
C ARG A 355 -9.30 -26.82 8.04
N VAL A 356 -8.38 -27.36 7.22
CA VAL A 356 -7.08 -27.89 7.62
C VAL A 356 -6.17 -26.82 8.21
N MET A 357 -6.02 -25.65 7.59
CA MET A 357 -5.15 -24.58 8.12
C MET A 357 -5.69 -23.99 9.43
N ASN A 358 -7.00 -23.87 9.56
CA ASN A 358 -7.61 -23.48 10.83
C ASN A 358 -7.39 -24.54 11.92
N CYS A 359 -7.52 -25.83 11.58
CA CYS A 359 -7.23 -26.92 12.52
C CYS A 359 -5.73 -26.91 12.92
N ILE A 360 -4.83 -26.70 11.98
CA ILE A 360 -3.38 -26.56 12.25
C ILE A 360 -3.11 -25.36 13.15
N ALA A 361 -3.70 -24.19 12.86
CA ALA A 361 -3.55 -23.00 13.70
C ALA A 361 -4.05 -23.21 15.14
N HIS A 362 -5.16 -23.93 15.32
CA HIS A 362 -5.69 -24.27 16.65
C HIS A 362 -4.87 -25.36 17.38
N ALA A 363 -4.11 -26.17 16.65
CA ALA A 363 -3.21 -27.15 17.25
C ALA A 363 -1.93 -26.54 17.83
N PHE A 364 -1.68 -25.23 17.62
CA PHE A 364 -0.55 -24.55 18.25
C PHE A 364 -0.74 -24.41 19.75
N ASP A 365 0.27 -24.81 20.52
CA ASP A 365 0.30 -24.77 21.98
C ASP A 365 -0.79 -25.66 22.66
N ASP A 366 -1.28 -26.70 21.93
CA ASP A 366 -2.22 -27.68 22.45
C ASP A 366 -1.47 -28.81 23.13
N GLN A 367 -1.72 -28.98 24.44
CA GLN A 367 -1.08 -30.01 25.29
C GLN A 367 -1.54 -31.43 24.96
N ILE A 368 -2.73 -31.61 24.37
CA ILE A 368 -3.34 -32.94 24.17
C ILE A 368 -2.76 -33.61 22.93
N THR A 369 -2.54 -32.85 21.86
CA THR A 369 -2.14 -33.41 20.56
C THR A 369 -0.63 -33.25 20.28
N SER A 370 0.08 -32.43 21.06
CA SER A 370 1.51 -32.19 20.89
C SER A 370 2.37 -33.43 21.18
N ASP A 371 3.46 -33.58 20.41
CA ASP A 371 4.43 -34.67 20.54
C ASP A 371 5.85 -34.18 20.92
N VAL A 372 6.02 -32.86 21.13
CA VAL A 372 7.24 -32.24 21.63
C VAL A 372 6.94 -30.92 22.33
N LYS A 373 7.73 -30.59 23.34
CA LYS A 373 7.67 -29.32 24.06
C LYS A 373 9.00 -28.57 23.95
N PHE A 374 8.92 -27.27 23.68
CA PHE A 374 10.06 -26.38 23.82
C PHE A 374 9.99 -25.63 25.14
N LYS A 375 11.06 -25.71 25.93
CA LYS A 375 11.20 -24.98 27.19
C LYS A 375 12.10 -23.78 26.97
N VAL A 376 11.53 -22.58 27.10
CA VAL A 376 12.21 -21.29 26.88
C VAL A 376 11.97 -20.42 28.11
N GLU A 377 13.02 -19.92 28.73
CA GLU A 377 12.93 -19.12 29.96
C GLU A 377 12.03 -19.77 31.05
N GLY A 378 12.11 -21.10 31.16
CA GLY A 378 11.30 -21.85 32.13
C GLY A 378 9.84 -22.10 31.75
N LYS A 379 9.35 -21.55 30.64
CA LYS A 379 7.98 -21.72 30.11
C LYS A 379 7.98 -22.77 29.02
N GLU A 380 6.91 -23.56 28.94
CA GLU A 380 6.74 -24.60 27.93
C GLU A 380 5.85 -24.10 26.77
N ILE A 381 6.17 -24.54 25.56
CA ILE A 381 5.38 -24.34 24.34
C ILE A 381 5.16 -25.71 23.71
N CYS A 382 3.92 -26.12 23.55
CA CYS A 382 3.53 -27.42 23.04
C CYS A 382 3.36 -27.39 21.52
N VAL A 383 4.06 -28.27 20.79
CA VAL A 383 4.08 -28.25 19.32
C VAL A 383 4.17 -29.67 18.73
N HIS A 384 4.11 -29.76 17.40
CA HIS A 384 4.08 -31.02 16.66
C HIS A 384 5.31 -31.17 15.76
N LYS A 385 6.14 -32.17 16.00
CA LYS A 385 7.35 -32.48 15.20
C LYS A 385 7.05 -32.54 13.71
N ALA A 386 5.90 -33.10 13.33
CA ALA A 386 5.49 -33.22 11.94
C ALA A 386 5.33 -31.84 11.26
N ILE A 387 4.66 -30.90 11.90
CA ILE A 387 4.44 -29.53 11.37
C ILE A 387 5.78 -28.80 11.28
N LEU A 388 6.59 -28.86 12.31
CA LEU A 388 7.90 -28.22 12.34
C LEU A 388 8.82 -28.73 11.22
N LYS A 389 8.88 -30.03 11.01
CA LYS A 389 9.69 -30.67 9.95
C LYS A 389 9.20 -30.33 8.54
N ILE A 390 7.91 -30.15 8.34
CA ILE A 390 7.33 -29.75 7.04
C ILE A 390 7.65 -28.28 6.74
N ARG A 391 7.63 -27.42 7.78
CA ARG A 391 7.67 -25.97 7.63
C ARG A 391 9.06 -25.34 7.72
N CYS A 392 10.01 -26.01 8.34
CA CYS A 392 11.35 -25.45 8.59
C CYS A 392 12.43 -26.51 8.42
N GLU A 393 13.44 -26.21 7.60
CA GLU A 393 14.53 -27.14 7.29
C GLU A 393 15.43 -27.39 8.53
N HIS A 394 15.60 -26.37 9.37
CA HIS A 394 16.31 -26.53 10.65
C HIS A 394 15.68 -27.65 11.50
N PHE A 395 14.37 -27.63 11.70
CA PHE A 395 13.68 -28.69 12.47
C PHE A 395 13.63 -30.01 11.72
N ARG A 396 13.62 -30.00 10.38
CA ARG A 396 13.75 -31.23 9.60
C ARG A 396 15.07 -31.93 9.88
N SER A 397 16.15 -31.16 9.96
CA SER A 397 17.48 -31.68 10.31
C SER A 397 17.57 -32.09 11.77
N MET A 398 17.11 -31.26 12.71
CA MET A 398 17.17 -31.46 14.15
C MET A 398 16.44 -32.73 14.62
N PHE A 399 15.31 -33.07 13.99
CA PHE A 399 14.53 -34.26 14.33
C PHE A 399 14.84 -35.48 13.45
N GLN A 400 16.02 -35.56 12.83
CA GLN A 400 16.49 -36.79 12.18
C GLN A 400 16.96 -37.82 13.21
N PRO A 401 16.82 -39.12 12.94
CA PRO A 401 17.15 -40.17 13.90
C PRO A 401 18.58 -40.19 14.40
N CYS A 402 19.50 -39.51 13.72
CA CYS A 402 20.92 -39.41 14.10
C CYS A 402 21.22 -38.34 15.15
N TRP A 403 20.24 -37.54 15.55
CA TRP A 403 20.41 -36.45 16.52
C TRP A 403 19.72 -36.78 17.84
N ASP A 404 20.33 -36.39 18.97
CA ASP A 404 19.80 -36.62 20.31
C ASP A 404 18.43 -36.02 20.57
N GLU A 405 18.12 -34.91 19.89
CA GLU A 405 16.83 -34.20 19.97
C GLU A 405 15.66 -34.98 19.35
N ALA A 406 15.92 -35.92 18.44
CA ALA A 406 14.89 -36.70 17.78
C ALA A 406 14.05 -37.55 18.78
N GLY A 407 14.70 -38.03 19.85
CA GLY A 407 14.08 -38.85 20.89
C GLY A 407 13.56 -38.06 22.09
N LYS A 408 13.79 -36.75 22.18
CA LYS A 408 13.39 -35.95 23.34
C LYS A 408 11.93 -35.49 23.23
N ASP A 409 11.21 -35.54 24.34
CA ASP A 409 9.87 -34.96 24.49
C ASP A 409 9.94 -33.50 24.91
N VAL A 410 11.08 -33.05 25.48
CA VAL A 410 11.34 -31.66 25.88
C VAL A 410 12.68 -31.20 25.34
N VAL A 411 12.69 -30.08 24.62
CA VAL A 411 13.88 -29.43 24.08
C VAL A 411 14.06 -28.07 24.77
N GLU A 412 15.19 -27.83 25.39
CA GLU A 412 15.49 -26.57 26.08
C GLU A 412 16.17 -25.58 25.12
N ILE A 413 15.64 -24.36 25.03
CA ILE A 413 16.16 -23.26 24.22
C ILE A 413 16.58 -22.13 25.15
N THR A 414 17.87 -21.78 25.10
CA THR A 414 18.46 -20.74 25.97
C THR A 414 18.90 -19.50 25.18
N GLN A 415 18.88 -19.57 23.85
CA GLN A 415 19.45 -18.54 22.97
C GLN A 415 18.49 -17.38 22.67
N TYR A 416 17.19 -17.60 22.82
CA TYR A 416 16.16 -16.64 22.41
C TYR A 416 15.16 -16.39 23.54
N PRO A 417 14.60 -15.15 23.65
CA PRO A 417 13.51 -14.85 24.56
C PRO A 417 12.24 -15.64 24.25
N PHE A 418 11.44 -15.94 25.27
CA PHE A 418 10.18 -16.71 25.13
C PHE A 418 9.22 -16.11 24.10
N VAL A 419 9.06 -14.77 24.11
CA VAL A 419 8.14 -14.06 23.19
C VAL A 419 8.55 -14.27 21.73
N VAL A 420 9.83 -14.12 21.45
CA VAL A 420 10.41 -14.29 20.10
C VAL A 420 10.27 -15.74 19.62
N TYR A 421 10.65 -16.70 20.45
CA TYR A 421 10.63 -18.11 20.06
C TYR A 421 9.19 -18.63 19.92
N LYS A 422 8.26 -18.19 20.80
CA LYS A 422 6.83 -18.50 20.69
C LYS A 422 6.22 -17.92 19.41
N ALA A 423 6.57 -16.70 19.06
CA ALA A 423 6.11 -16.08 17.81
C ALA A 423 6.62 -16.81 16.57
N PHE A 424 7.89 -17.26 16.58
CA PHE A 424 8.44 -18.10 15.52
C PHE A 424 7.68 -19.41 15.35
N LEU A 425 7.47 -20.14 16.43
CA LEU A 425 6.73 -21.41 16.39
C LEU A 425 5.29 -21.18 15.93
N LYS A 426 4.60 -20.13 16.43
CA LYS A 426 3.26 -19.75 15.96
C LYS A 426 3.24 -19.41 14.47
N TYR A 427 4.26 -18.71 13.96
CA TYR A 427 4.42 -18.43 12.53
C TYR A 427 4.44 -19.71 11.69
N LEU A 428 5.12 -20.76 12.13
CA LEU A 428 5.17 -22.03 11.40
C LEU A 428 3.78 -22.69 11.27
N TYR A 429 2.84 -22.39 12.17
CA TYR A 429 1.47 -22.89 12.14
C TYR A 429 0.52 -21.99 11.35
N THR A 430 0.75 -20.66 11.37
CA THR A 430 -0.26 -19.68 10.94
C THR A 430 0.17 -18.81 9.77
N ASP A 431 1.46 -18.78 9.41
CA ASP A 431 2.08 -17.79 8.52
C ASP A 431 1.92 -16.32 8.97
N GLN A 432 1.44 -16.10 10.20
CA GLN A 432 1.19 -14.77 10.76
C GLN A 432 2.22 -14.43 11.83
N LEU A 433 2.61 -13.15 11.87
CA LEU A 433 3.46 -12.58 12.91
C LEU A 433 2.67 -11.50 13.65
N ASP A 434 2.69 -11.61 14.97
CA ASP A 434 2.06 -10.69 15.89
C ASP A 434 3.11 -10.30 16.93
N LEU A 435 3.98 -9.36 16.53
CA LEU A 435 5.13 -8.89 17.32
C LEU A 435 5.28 -7.39 17.20
N LEU A 436 5.74 -6.77 18.28
CA LEU A 436 6.19 -5.39 18.25
C LEU A 436 7.49 -5.26 17.43
N PRO A 437 7.75 -4.10 16.80
CA PRO A 437 8.97 -3.87 16.01
C PRO A 437 10.27 -4.15 16.77
N GLU A 438 10.30 -3.87 18.07
CA GLU A 438 11.46 -4.11 18.94
C GLU A 438 11.75 -5.61 19.12
N GLU A 439 10.69 -6.42 19.26
CA GLU A 439 10.80 -7.88 19.39
C GLU A 439 11.13 -8.55 18.04
N ALA A 440 10.76 -7.91 16.93
CA ALA A 440 11.03 -8.40 15.58
C ALA A 440 12.54 -8.46 15.26
N ILE A 441 13.39 -7.72 15.97
CA ILE A 441 14.85 -7.80 15.83
C ILE A 441 15.36 -9.18 16.29
N GLY A 442 14.88 -9.67 17.44
CA GLY A 442 15.22 -11.00 17.93
C GLY A 442 14.72 -12.11 16.99
N LEU A 443 13.55 -11.89 16.37
CA LEU A 443 13.02 -12.81 15.36
C LEU A 443 13.80 -12.75 14.05
N LEU A 444 14.35 -11.60 13.67
CA LEU A 444 15.23 -11.44 12.51
C LEU A 444 16.54 -12.25 12.70
N ASP A 445 17.12 -12.21 13.90
CA ASP A 445 18.29 -13.05 14.27
C ASP A 445 17.98 -14.54 14.13
N LEU A 446 16.85 -14.97 14.69
CA LEU A 446 16.40 -16.36 14.61
C LEU A 446 16.13 -16.79 13.16
N ALA A 447 15.46 -15.94 12.36
CA ALA A 447 15.18 -16.20 10.95
C ALA A 447 16.47 -16.36 10.12
N ASN A 448 17.50 -15.56 10.44
CA ASN A 448 18.81 -15.67 9.82
C ASN A 448 19.51 -16.98 10.23
N SER A 449 19.52 -17.30 11.53
CA SER A 449 20.15 -18.51 12.08
C SER A 449 19.50 -19.80 11.58
N TYR A 450 18.18 -19.79 11.35
CA TYR A 450 17.43 -20.96 10.87
C TYR A 450 17.24 -20.96 9.35
N CYS A 451 17.88 -20.03 8.63
CA CYS A 451 17.85 -19.90 7.16
C CYS A 451 16.42 -19.77 6.60
N GLU A 452 15.58 -18.97 7.27
CA GLU A 452 14.18 -18.75 6.89
C GLU A 452 14.00 -17.41 6.11
N PRO A 453 14.23 -17.38 4.79
CA PRO A 453 14.27 -16.12 4.02
C PRO A 453 12.91 -15.41 3.94
N ILE A 454 11.81 -16.14 3.97
CA ILE A 454 10.46 -15.54 3.94
C ILE A 454 10.16 -14.86 5.27
N LEU A 455 10.50 -15.51 6.39
CA LEU A 455 10.37 -14.96 7.73
C LEU A 455 11.25 -13.71 7.87
N LYS A 456 12.50 -13.77 7.40
CA LYS A 456 13.44 -12.63 7.39
C LYS A 456 12.80 -11.40 6.73
N ARG A 457 12.24 -11.52 5.52
CA ARG A 457 11.54 -10.42 4.82
C ARG A 457 10.35 -9.87 5.60
N LYS A 458 9.56 -10.74 6.25
CA LYS A 458 8.44 -10.30 7.09
C LYS A 458 8.91 -9.52 8.32
N CYS A 459 9.98 -9.96 8.97
CA CYS A 459 10.59 -9.22 10.08
C CYS A 459 11.08 -7.83 9.62
N GLU A 460 11.77 -7.75 8.48
CA GLU A 460 12.22 -6.49 7.90
C GLU A 460 11.05 -5.53 7.63
N GLN A 461 9.91 -6.04 7.17
CA GLN A 461 8.71 -5.21 6.96
C GLN A 461 8.14 -4.68 8.28
N ILE A 462 8.05 -5.53 9.32
CA ILE A 462 7.56 -5.11 10.65
C ILE A 462 8.49 -4.04 11.24
N ILE A 463 9.80 -4.26 11.18
CA ILE A 463 10.81 -3.33 11.71
C ILE A 463 10.72 -1.98 10.99
N ARG A 464 10.58 -1.97 9.67
CA ARG A 464 10.43 -0.72 8.88
C ARG A 464 9.29 0.16 9.35
N HIS A 465 8.16 -0.42 9.76
CA HIS A 465 7.02 0.35 10.27
C HIS A 465 7.27 0.97 11.64
N GLY A 466 8.21 0.46 12.41
CA GLY A 466 8.57 0.97 13.76
C GLY A 466 9.82 1.85 13.80
N ILE A 467 10.41 2.23 12.65
CA ILE A 467 11.63 3.07 12.63
C ILE A 467 11.32 4.49 13.08
N SER A 468 12.18 5.00 13.97
CA SER A 468 12.15 6.36 14.50
C SER A 468 13.56 6.90 14.63
N VAL A 469 13.70 8.21 14.84
CA VAL A 469 15.00 8.86 15.11
C VAL A 469 15.75 8.21 16.28
N HIS A 470 15.03 7.74 17.29
CA HIS A 470 15.61 7.16 18.51
C HIS A 470 16.14 5.73 18.36
N ASN A 471 15.59 4.95 17.42
CA ASN A 471 15.94 3.53 17.28
C ASN A 471 16.69 3.18 15.97
N VAL A 472 16.70 4.08 14.99
CA VAL A 472 17.24 3.80 13.65
C VAL A 472 18.72 3.40 13.66
N ALA A 473 19.55 3.96 14.57
CA ALA A 473 20.96 3.62 14.66
C ALA A 473 21.17 2.17 15.13
N MET A 474 20.40 1.75 16.13
CA MET A 474 20.40 0.37 16.63
C MET A 474 19.90 -0.60 15.55
N LEU A 475 18.83 -0.22 14.84
CA LEU A 475 18.26 -1.03 13.75
C LEU A 475 19.21 -1.15 12.56
N TYR A 476 19.95 -0.09 12.24
CA TYR A 476 20.99 -0.10 11.21
C TYR A 476 22.12 -1.10 11.56
N ALA A 477 22.61 -1.07 12.80
CA ALA A 477 23.62 -2.03 13.27
C ALA A 477 23.10 -3.48 13.23
N ALA A 478 21.84 -3.70 13.65
CA ALA A 478 21.21 -5.02 13.58
C ALA A 478 21.05 -5.50 12.12
N ALA A 479 20.67 -4.60 11.21
CA ALA A 479 20.50 -4.92 9.79
C ALA A 479 21.84 -5.36 9.15
N ILE A 480 22.94 -4.71 9.48
CA ILE A 480 24.29 -5.12 9.05
C ILE A 480 24.64 -6.49 9.63
N LYS A 481 24.48 -6.66 10.96
CA LYS A 481 24.80 -7.90 11.67
C LYS A 481 24.07 -9.13 11.10
N TYR A 482 22.81 -8.96 10.71
CA TYR A 482 21.96 -10.05 10.20
C TYR A 482 21.85 -10.08 8.68
N GLU A 483 22.70 -9.34 7.97
CA GLU A 483 22.75 -9.27 6.50
C GLU A 483 21.39 -8.93 5.85
N ALA A 484 20.60 -8.05 6.48
CA ALA A 484 19.31 -7.59 6.01
C ALA A 484 19.45 -6.33 5.14
N LYS A 485 19.96 -6.50 3.90
CA LYS A 485 20.35 -5.38 3.00
C LYS A 485 19.26 -4.36 2.76
N GLU A 486 18.03 -4.81 2.55
CA GLU A 486 16.91 -3.88 2.31
C GLU A 486 16.58 -3.04 3.55
N LEU A 487 16.67 -3.63 4.74
CA LEU A 487 16.50 -2.92 6.01
C LEU A 487 17.68 -1.99 6.27
N GLU A 488 18.90 -2.42 5.98
CA GLU A 488 20.12 -1.61 6.09
C GLU A 488 20.03 -0.35 5.26
N ASP A 489 19.67 -0.49 3.96
CA ASP A 489 19.48 0.65 3.05
C ASP A 489 18.37 1.59 3.51
N PHE A 490 17.28 1.04 4.03
CA PHE A 490 16.18 1.85 4.55
C PHE A 490 16.60 2.64 5.80
N CYS A 491 17.20 1.98 6.79
CA CYS A 491 17.70 2.62 8.01
C CYS A 491 18.76 3.69 7.68
N PHE A 492 19.65 3.39 6.75
CA PHE A 492 20.69 4.33 6.31
C PHE A 492 20.06 5.59 5.70
N ARG A 493 19.10 5.45 4.79
CA ARG A 493 18.40 6.59 4.16
C ARG A 493 17.62 7.40 5.19
N PHE A 494 16.92 6.75 6.10
CA PHE A 494 16.20 7.41 7.18
C PHE A 494 17.17 8.22 8.06
N ALA A 495 18.25 7.59 8.53
CA ALA A 495 19.26 8.24 9.36
C ALA A 495 19.96 9.41 8.64
N LEU A 496 20.23 9.27 7.34
CA LEU A 496 20.82 10.34 6.53
C LEU A 496 19.91 11.56 6.44
N ASN A 497 18.61 11.36 6.29
CA ASN A 497 17.64 12.43 6.16
C ASN A 497 17.34 13.14 7.49
N HIS A 498 17.53 12.44 8.61
CA HIS A 498 17.36 12.96 9.98
C HIS A 498 18.69 13.09 10.73
N MET A 499 19.81 13.26 10.00
CA MET A 499 21.18 13.13 10.47
C MET A 499 21.45 13.88 11.79
N THR A 500 21.04 15.16 11.86
CA THR A 500 21.26 15.99 13.05
C THR A 500 20.56 15.45 14.29
N ALA A 501 19.35 14.94 14.16
CA ALA A 501 18.59 14.39 15.28
C ALA A 501 19.12 13.00 15.67
N VAL A 502 19.43 12.14 14.68
CA VAL A 502 19.94 10.78 14.90
C VAL A 502 21.31 10.79 15.58
N THR A 503 22.22 11.67 15.17
CA THR A 503 23.57 11.76 15.79
C THR A 503 23.56 12.25 17.24
N GLN A 504 22.48 12.81 17.71
CA GLN A 504 22.29 13.23 19.12
C GLN A 504 21.64 12.14 19.98
N THR A 505 21.31 10.99 19.42
CA THR A 505 20.68 9.89 20.15
C THR A 505 21.72 8.99 20.82
N ARG A 506 21.37 8.46 21.99
CA ARG A 506 22.17 7.47 22.69
C ARG A 506 22.45 6.22 21.85
N ALA A 507 21.46 5.78 21.05
CA ALA A 507 21.61 4.64 20.16
C ALA A 507 22.69 4.84 19.08
N PHE A 508 22.92 6.09 18.65
CA PHE A 508 23.99 6.42 17.71
C PHE A 508 25.37 6.45 18.39
N GLU A 509 25.44 6.93 19.63
CA GLU A 509 26.67 6.94 20.46
C GLU A 509 27.12 5.52 20.81
N GLU A 510 26.19 4.58 20.95
CA GLU A 510 26.45 3.18 21.29
C GLU A 510 26.85 2.31 20.07
N LEU A 511 26.91 2.88 18.85
CA LEU A 511 27.37 2.15 17.66
C LEU A 511 28.85 1.73 17.81
N ASP A 512 29.14 0.51 17.38
CA ASP A 512 30.53 0.05 17.31
C ASP A 512 31.36 0.84 16.28
N GLU A 513 32.67 0.90 16.49
CA GLU A 513 33.57 1.71 15.69
C GLU A 513 33.55 1.36 14.19
N THR A 514 33.33 0.11 13.84
CA THR A 514 33.31 -0.38 12.45
C THR A 514 32.05 0.06 11.74
N THR A 515 30.90 -0.12 12.38
CA THR A 515 29.58 0.31 11.87
C THR A 515 29.51 1.83 11.73
N LEU A 516 30.04 2.56 12.71
CA LEU A 516 30.08 4.03 12.67
C LEU A 516 30.95 4.54 11.52
N LYS A 517 32.16 3.98 11.33
CA LYS A 517 33.05 4.36 10.22
C LYS A 517 32.41 4.08 8.86
N GLU A 518 31.74 2.93 8.72
CA GLU A 518 31.06 2.59 7.47
C GLU A 518 29.87 3.51 7.21
N PHE A 519 29.08 3.84 8.23
CA PHE A 519 27.98 4.80 8.14
C PHE A 519 28.48 6.16 7.68
N ILE A 520 29.52 6.72 8.31
CA ILE A 520 30.10 8.03 7.95
C ILE A 520 30.64 8.02 6.53
N ARG A 521 31.34 6.94 6.12
CA ARG A 521 31.85 6.78 4.75
C ARG A 521 30.72 6.78 3.72
N LYS A 522 29.66 6.01 3.94
CA LYS A 522 28.47 5.98 3.09
C LYS A 522 27.77 7.35 3.05
N ALA A 523 27.63 8.01 4.20
CA ALA A 523 27.02 9.35 4.30
C ALA A 523 27.82 10.39 3.52
N GLY A 524 29.14 10.34 3.56
CA GLY A 524 30.01 11.19 2.75
C GLY A 524 29.85 10.96 1.25
N GLN A 525 29.74 9.71 0.82
CA GLN A 525 29.49 9.34 -0.58
C GLN A 525 28.09 9.81 -1.06
N ALA A 526 27.09 9.79 -0.18
CA ALA A 526 25.74 10.28 -0.45
C ALA A 526 25.63 11.81 -0.41
N GLY A 527 26.72 12.53 -0.09
CA GLY A 527 26.77 13.99 -0.10
C GLY A 527 26.23 14.66 1.18
N ALA A 528 26.11 13.95 2.30
CA ALA A 528 25.59 14.48 3.56
C ALA A 528 26.42 15.65 4.12
N PHE A 529 27.69 15.74 3.79
CA PHE A 529 28.64 16.74 4.29
C PHE A 529 28.98 17.82 3.26
N ARG A 530 28.14 18.04 2.23
CA ARG A 530 28.34 19.14 1.29
C ARG A 530 27.72 20.42 1.87
N TYR A 531 28.54 21.47 1.96
CA TYR A 531 28.15 22.86 2.27
C TYR A 531 27.30 23.46 1.17
#